data_0e823ee44a017da732da7e126f41c3c2
#
_entry.id   0e823ee44a017da732da7e126f41c3c2
#
_cell.length_a   1.000
_cell.length_b   1.000
_cell.length_c   1.000
_cell.angle_alpha   90.00
_cell.angle_beta   90.00
_cell.angle_gamma   90.00
#
_symmetry.space_group_name_H-M   'P 1'
#
loop_
_entity.id
_entity.type
_entity.pdbx_description
1 polymer ?
#
loop_
_entity_poly.entity_id
_entity_poly.type
_entity_poly.pdbx_seq_one_letter_code
_entity_poly.pdbx_strand_id
1 'polypeptide(L)'
;MEIQDNGTCRILDHDRLPFALRKDRVSLEEFIEWASGRTLSIGRSYAKEILNTLRLSQTNRYAVCKACRGLNLEDAYWIRQDGDEKTWQEVNLYHNPLSLFVTEVSLSGTIVHYTAEAHKTKEIRTPELTTLGASAKGWIRRDGTLCLHKVGKYEIPADQILTALDIPHIHYHISTEEETDSYLTEDRKQWIRGVGEEVVNSRIFTSEDVSLVTFEEFRIYCENNGMNAFREAFEFNNEFYIGMQIADYLLNNNDRHEQNWGFLMDNATGKLTRYCPLFDHDHAFSSYENILSQTTEFTSTLKEAAREAWEQLPMDLRALEEMDRPALLSDKQWGDVLRRKEELERGS
;
A
#
# COMPACT_ATOMS: atom_id res chain seq x y z
N MET A 1 21.21 12.34 -2.24
CA MET A 1 21.96 12.46 -0.96
C MET A 1 23.13 11.48 -0.96
N GLU A 2 24.27 11.87 -0.41
CA GLU A 2 25.45 11.02 -0.22
C GLU A 2 25.76 10.88 1.27
N ILE A 3 26.11 9.66 1.70
CA ILE A 3 26.61 9.41 3.05
C ILE A 3 28.12 9.33 2.96
N GLN A 4 28.81 10.20 3.69
CA GLN A 4 30.26 10.29 3.72
C GLN A 4 30.86 9.32 4.75
N ASP A 5 32.15 9.01 4.65
CA ASP A 5 32.87 8.09 5.55
C ASP A 5 32.81 8.49 7.03
N ASN A 6 32.68 9.76 7.32
CA ASN A 6 32.51 10.30 8.67
C ASN A 6 31.07 10.22 9.20
N GLY A 7 30.14 9.61 8.46
CA GLY A 7 28.76 9.47 8.82
C GLY A 7 27.89 10.73 8.59
N THR A 8 28.44 11.78 7.94
CA THR A 8 27.61 12.94 7.59
C THR A 8 26.84 12.71 6.30
N CYS A 9 25.60 13.21 6.24
CA CYS A 9 24.77 13.17 5.05
C CYS A 9 24.91 14.50 4.28
N ARG A 10 25.33 14.42 3.03
CA ARG A 10 25.40 15.55 2.12
C ARG A 10 24.20 15.55 1.18
N ILE A 11 23.32 16.52 1.30
CA ILE A 11 22.17 16.68 0.41
C ILE A 11 22.68 17.26 -0.92
N LEU A 12 22.39 16.59 -2.03
CA LEU A 12 22.75 17.04 -3.38
C LEU A 12 21.60 17.82 -4.03
N ASP A 13 20.37 17.38 -3.77
CA ASP A 13 19.14 17.96 -4.27
C ASP A 13 18.04 17.73 -3.23
N HIS A 14 17.56 18.80 -2.63
CA HIS A 14 16.57 18.76 -1.56
C HIS A 14 15.21 18.29 -2.06
N ASP A 15 14.78 18.75 -3.23
CA ASP A 15 13.46 18.45 -3.78
C ASP A 15 13.35 17.02 -4.30
N ARG A 16 14.48 16.33 -4.42
CA ARG A 16 14.58 14.92 -4.83
C ARG A 16 14.72 13.95 -3.66
N LEU A 17 14.73 14.44 -2.43
CA LEU A 17 14.71 13.56 -1.26
C LEU A 17 13.33 12.93 -1.08
N PRO A 18 13.24 11.72 -0.45
CA PRO A 18 11.99 11.22 0.12
C PRO A 18 11.34 12.26 1.02
N PHE A 19 10.04 12.38 1.01
CA PHE A 19 9.33 13.42 1.77
C PHE A 19 9.70 13.43 3.26
N ALA A 20 9.80 12.29 3.90
CA ALA A 20 10.23 12.17 5.30
C ALA A 20 11.64 12.74 5.58
N LEU A 21 12.49 12.85 4.54
CA LEU A 21 13.86 13.36 4.65
C LEU A 21 14.04 14.76 4.06
N ARG A 22 12.96 15.44 3.61
CA ARG A 22 13.02 16.79 3.03
C ARG A 22 13.12 17.85 4.13
N LYS A 23 14.33 18.10 4.58
CA LYS A 23 14.70 19.11 5.55
C LYS A 23 16.14 19.56 5.34
N ASP A 24 16.54 20.65 5.97
CA ASP A 24 17.85 21.28 5.78
C ASP A 24 19.03 20.34 6.10
N ARG A 25 18.86 19.45 7.05
CA ARG A 25 19.87 18.49 7.48
C ARG A 25 19.26 17.14 7.76
N VAL A 26 19.90 16.10 7.26
CA VAL A 26 19.53 14.69 7.52
C VAL A 26 20.71 14.04 8.26
N SER A 27 20.44 13.42 9.39
CA SER A 27 21.41 12.61 10.12
C SER A 27 21.53 11.20 9.51
N LEU A 28 22.64 10.52 9.82
CA LEU A 28 22.80 9.11 9.45
C LEU A 28 21.73 8.21 10.09
N GLU A 29 21.34 8.53 11.34
CA GLU A 29 20.32 7.79 12.07
C GLU A 29 18.96 7.88 11.35
N GLU A 30 18.52 9.06 10.96
CA GLU A 30 17.28 9.29 10.21
C GLU A 30 17.30 8.61 8.83
N PHE A 31 18.44 8.62 8.15
CA PHE A 31 18.58 7.85 6.91
C PHE A 31 18.43 6.33 7.16
N ILE A 32 19.07 5.80 8.19
CA ILE A 32 19.01 4.37 8.53
C ILE A 32 17.57 4.00 8.95
N GLU A 33 16.88 4.86 9.68
CA GLU A 33 15.48 4.67 10.08
C GLU A 33 14.58 4.62 8.86
N TRP A 34 14.65 5.63 7.98
CA TRP A 34 13.93 5.65 6.72
C TRP A 34 14.22 4.39 5.87
N ALA A 35 15.49 4.05 5.66
CA ALA A 35 15.89 2.88 4.88
C ALA A 35 15.38 1.57 5.49
N SER A 36 15.41 1.46 6.82
CA SER A 36 14.89 0.30 7.56
C SER A 36 13.36 0.22 7.50
N GLY A 37 12.69 1.36 7.56
CA GLY A 37 11.23 1.50 7.43
C GLY A 37 10.69 0.93 6.12
N ARG A 38 11.48 0.97 5.06
CA ARG A 38 11.12 0.47 3.71
C ARG A 38 11.07 -1.05 3.59
N THR A 39 11.46 -1.81 4.60
CA THR A 39 11.52 -3.29 4.51
C THR A 39 10.31 -3.93 5.14
N LEU A 40 9.94 -5.13 4.64
CA LEU A 40 8.81 -5.90 5.15
C LEU A 40 8.86 -6.02 6.69
N SER A 41 7.67 -5.94 7.32
CA SER A 41 7.53 -6.21 8.75
C SER A 41 7.69 -7.71 9.02
N ILE A 42 8.34 -8.06 10.15
CA ILE A 42 8.43 -9.46 10.60
C ILE A 42 7.05 -10.05 10.97
N GLY A 43 6.07 -9.21 11.21
CA GLY A 43 4.68 -9.59 11.45
C GLY A 43 3.88 -9.91 10.18
N ARG A 44 4.42 -9.61 9.00
CA ARG A 44 3.80 -9.98 7.73
C ARG A 44 3.73 -11.50 7.58
N SER A 45 2.65 -11.99 6.97
CA SER A 45 2.53 -13.40 6.57
C SER A 45 3.74 -13.83 5.75
N TYR A 46 4.35 -14.93 6.14
CA TYR A 46 5.54 -15.53 5.50
C TYR A 46 6.82 -14.68 5.49
N ALA A 47 6.91 -13.64 6.32
CA ALA A 47 8.11 -12.80 6.39
C ALA A 47 9.37 -13.62 6.73
N LYS A 48 9.26 -14.58 7.67
CA LYS A 48 10.37 -15.46 8.06
C LYS A 48 10.79 -16.38 6.93
N GLU A 49 9.82 -16.94 6.22
CA GLU A 49 10.02 -17.83 5.08
C GLU A 49 10.72 -17.08 3.93
N ILE A 50 10.28 -15.85 3.62
CA ILE A 50 10.92 -14.98 2.62
C ILE A 50 12.39 -14.70 3.02
N LEU A 51 12.62 -14.23 4.24
CA LEU A 51 13.96 -13.89 4.71
C LEU A 51 14.89 -15.11 4.76
N ASN A 52 14.40 -16.27 5.22
CA ASN A 52 15.15 -17.51 5.26
C ASN A 52 15.50 -18.01 3.85
N THR A 53 14.57 -17.94 2.90
CA THR A 53 14.78 -18.31 1.49
C THR A 53 15.93 -17.50 0.88
N LEU A 54 16.01 -16.23 1.23
CA LEU A 54 17.06 -15.31 0.76
C LEU A 54 18.29 -15.27 1.66
N ARG A 55 18.31 -16.04 2.76
CA ARG A 55 19.39 -16.05 3.77
C ARG A 55 19.67 -14.68 4.37
N LEU A 56 18.62 -13.89 4.57
CA LEU A 56 18.67 -12.55 5.14
C LEU A 56 18.36 -12.55 6.63
N SER A 57 18.83 -11.52 7.32
CA SER A 57 18.61 -11.34 8.76
C SER A 57 17.13 -11.06 9.06
N GLN A 58 16.59 -11.71 10.08
CA GLN A 58 15.24 -11.42 10.59
C GLN A 58 15.20 -10.23 11.58
N THR A 59 16.34 -9.75 12.04
CA THR A 59 16.46 -8.71 13.07
C THR A 59 17.13 -7.42 12.58
N ASN A 60 17.89 -7.50 11.48
CA ASN A 60 18.59 -6.33 10.92
C ASN A 60 17.91 -5.86 9.63
N ARG A 61 16.90 -5.00 9.78
CA ARG A 61 16.13 -4.44 8.67
C ARG A 61 16.99 -3.62 7.69
N TYR A 62 17.97 -2.88 8.21
CA TYR A 62 18.88 -2.13 7.34
C TYR A 62 19.72 -3.06 6.44
N ALA A 63 20.17 -4.21 6.96
CA ALA A 63 20.86 -5.19 6.13
C ALA A 63 19.95 -5.80 5.05
N VAL A 64 18.66 -6.00 5.36
CA VAL A 64 17.64 -6.41 4.36
C VAL A 64 17.50 -5.33 3.28
N CYS A 65 17.34 -4.08 3.69
CA CYS A 65 17.24 -2.94 2.77
C CYS A 65 18.47 -2.84 1.84
N LYS A 66 19.67 -2.99 2.38
CA LYS A 66 20.91 -3.01 1.59
C LYS A 66 20.92 -4.14 0.56
N ALA A 67 20.45 -5.33 0.93
CA ALA A 67 20.44 -6.50 0.04
C ALA A 67 19.54 -6.31 -1.18
N CYS A 68 18.38 -5.64 -1.03
CA CYS A 68 17.48 -5.28 -2.12
C CYS A 68 17.68 -3.84 -2.62
N ARG A 69 18.78 -3.16 -2.25
CA ARG A 69 19.06 -1.74 -2.61
C ARG A 69 17.96 -0.77 -2.17
N GLY A 70 17.10 -1.13 -1.23
CA GLY A 70 15.93 -0.36 -0.85
C GLY A 70 14.92 -0.14 -1.97
N LEU A 71 15.02 -0.90 -3.07
CA LEU A 71 14.11 -0.79 -4.21
C LEU A 71 12.68 -1.16 -3.79
N ASN A 72 11.73 -0.34 -4.17
CA ASN A 72 10.31 -0.48 -3.92
C ASN A 72 9.52 -0.26 -5.22
N LEU A 73 8.29 -0.74 -5.28
CA LEU A 73 7.35 -0.44 -6.36
C LEU A 73 6.39 0.72 -6.02
N GLU A 74 6.59 1.36 -4.89
CA GLU A 74 5.84 2.55 -4.50
C GLU A 74 6.53 3.85 -4.93
N ASP A 75 7.86 3.78 -5.20
CA ASP A 75 8.67 4.95 -5.56
C ASP A 75 9.87 4.60 -6.45
N ALA A 76 10.69 5.60 -6.78
CA ALA A 76 11.90 5.48 -7.59
C ALA A 76 13.19 5.68 -6.76
N TYR A 77 13.15 5.56 -5.44
CA TYR A 77 14.32 5.67 -4.59
C TYR A 77 15.10 4.35 -4.51
N TRP A 78 16.43 4.46 -4.47
CA TRP A 78 17.26 3.31 -4.28
C TRP A 78 18.59 3.67 -3.60
N ILE A 79 19.22 2.69 -2.98
CA ILE A 79 20.49 2.84 -2.27
C ILE A 79 21.61 2.22 -3.11
N ARG A 80 22.53 3.05 -3.56
CA ARG A 80 23.74 2.63 -4.24
C ARG A 80 24.90 2.64 -3.25
N GLN A 81 25.62 1.51 -3.16
CA GLN A 81 26.83 1.41 -2.34
C GLN A 81 27.99 2.03 -3.08
N ASP A 82 29.00 2.51 -2.34
CA ASP A 82 30.22 2.99 -2.95
C ASP A 82 30.92 1.90 -3.78
N GLY A 83 31.45 2.26 -4.94
CA GLY A 83 32.03 1.32 -5.90
C GLY A 83 31.01 0.48 -6.70
N ASP A 84 29.72 0.66 -6.49
CA ASP A 84 28.69 0.00 -7.30
C ASP A 84 28.43 0.81 -8.59
N GLU A 85 28.76 0.22 -9.74
CA GLU A 85 28.61 0.86 -11.05
C GLU A 85 27.22 0.70 -11.67
N LYS A 86 26.31 -0.01 -10.99
CA LYS A 86 24.95 -0.23 -11.50
C LYS A 86 24.19 1.08 -11.70
N THR A 87 23.39 1.09 -12.75
CA THR A 87 22.47 2.19 -13.11
C THR A 87 21.05 1.85 -12.68
N TRP A 88 20.19 2.86 -12.60
CA TRP A 88 18.76 2.67 -12.34
C TRP A 88 18.12 1.69 -13.33
N GLN A 89 18.44 1.82 -14.62
CA GLN A 89 17.88 0.96 -15.67
C GLN A 89 18.20 -0.52 -15.46
N GLU A 90 19.34 -0.82 -14.86
CA GLU A 90 19.77 -2.21 -14.61
C GLU A 90 19.15 -2.82 -13.34
N VAL A 91 18.70 -1.98 -12.38
CA VAL A 91 18.28 -2.47 -11.06
C VAL A 91 16.80 -2.28 -10.78
N ASN A 92 16.12 -1.30 -11.40
CA ASN A 92 14.72 -0.98 -11.08
C ASN A 92 13.79 -2.20 -11.19
N LEU A 93 12.72 -2.19 -10.40
CA LEU A 93 11.73 -3.27 -10.37
C LEU A 93 10.65 -3.12 -11.45
N TYR A 94 10.51 -1.94 -12.04
CA TYR A 94 9.47 -1.66 -13.04
C TYR A 94 9.71 -2.36 -14.37
N HIS A 95 10.96 -2.52 -14.79
CA HIS A 95 11.31 -3.03 -16.12
C HIS A 95 12.14 -4.33 -16.09
N ASN A 96 12.75 -4.64 -14.97
CA ASN A 96 13.60 -5.82 -14.85
C ASN A 96 12.79 -7.05 -14.38
N PRO A 97 13.20 -8.27 -14.76
CA PRO A 97 12.57 -9.50 -14.30
C PRO A 97 12.60 -9.62 -12.77
N LEU A 98 11.48 -10.02 -12.17
CA LEU A 98 11.35 -10.27 -10.74
C LEU A 98 11.73 -11.73 -10.39
N SER A 99 12.11 -11.94 -9.15
CA SER A 99 12.47 -13.27 -8.61
C SER A 99 11.20 -14.03 -8.22
N LEU A 100 10.55 -14.68 -9.18
CA LEU A 100 9.25 -15.36 -9.01
C LEU A 100 9.20 -16.35 -7.84
N PHE A 101 10.29 -17.05 -7.53
CA PHE A 101 10.33 -17.95 -6.36
C PHE A 101 10.11 -17.22 -5.02
N VAL A 102 10.45 -15.93 -4.93
CA VAL A 102 10.17 -15.12 -3.72
C VAL A 102 8.68 -14.77 -3.68
N THR A 103 8.09 -14.45 -4.83
CA THR A 103 6.65 -14.23 -4.96
C THR A 103 5.86 -15.46 -4.52
N GLU A 104 6.26 -16.67 -4.94
CA GLU A 104 5.65 -17.93 -4.51
C GLU A 104 5.69 -18.08 -2.99
N VAL A 105 6.86 -17.90 -2.37
CA VAL A 105 7.01 -17.96 -0.90
C VAL A 105 6.15 -16.89 -0.21
N SER A 106 6.07 -15.70 -0.78
CA SER A 106 5.31 -14.58 -0.25
C SER A 106 3.79 -14.81 -0.22
N LEU A 107 3.28 -15.62 -1.14
CA LEU A 107 1.85 -15.93 -1.28
C LEU A 107 1.45 -17.25 -0.62
N SER A 108 2.35 -18.24 -0.57
CA SER A 108 2.05 -19.59 -0.11
C SER A 108 2.85 -20.07 1.10
N GLY A 109 3.93 -19.38 1.45
CA GLY A 109 4.88 -19.81 2.47
C GLY A 109 5.88 -20.87 2.00
N THR A 110 5.76 -21.35 0.75
CA THR A 110 6.61 -22.42 0.19
C THR A 110 7.02 -22.10 -1.25
N ILE A 111 8.07 -22.75 -1.73
CA ILE A 111 8.45 -22.70 -3.16
C ILE A 111 7.63 -23.75 -3.89
N VAL A 112 6.81 -23.32 -4.84
CA VAL A 112 5.94 -24.19 -5.66
C VAL A 112 6.71 -24.78 -6.82
N HIS A 113 7.51 -23.97 -7.51
CA HIS A 113 8.28 -24.35 -8.69
C HIS A 113 9.79 -24.25 -8.41
N TYR A 114 10.36 -25.34 -7.92
CA TYR A 114 11.81 -25.40 -7.68
C TYR A 114 12.56 -25.55 -9.00
N THR A 115 13.26 -24.51 -9.45
CA THR A 115 14.23 -24.62 -10.53
C THR A 115 15.63 -24.33 -9.98
N ALA A 116 16.61 -25.19 -10.33
CA ALA A 116 18.01 -24.99 -9.93
C ALA A 116 18.60 -23.66 -10.44
N GLU A 117 17.97 -23.05 -11.44
CA GLU A 117 18.34 -21.75 -12.01
C GLU A 117 17.89 -20.57 -11.14
N ALA A 118 16.78 -20.69 -10.43
CA ALA A 118 16.26 -19.64 -9.53
C ALA A 118 17.27 -19.28 -8.42
N HIS A 119 18.10 -20.26 -7.99
CA HIS A 119 19.14 -20.06 -6.96
C HIS A 119 20.49 -19.54 -7.49
N LYS A 120 20.66 -19.43 -8.82
CA LYS A 120 21.92 -18.97 -9.42
C LYS A 120 22.01 -17.45 -9.59
N THR A 121 20.90 -16.73 -9.47
CA THR A 121 20.91 -15.26 -9.59
C THR A 121 21.56 -14.66 -8.35
N LYS A 122 22.72 -14.02 -8.54
CA LYS A 122 23.44 -13.29 -7.49
C LYS A 122 22.72 -12.01 -7.04
N GLU A 123 21.69 -11.59 -7.73
CA GLU A 123 21.01 -10.32 -7.53
C GLU A 123 19.56 -10.56 -7.10
N ILE A 124 19.21 -10.04 -5.93
CA ILE A 124 17.85 -10.12 -5.38
C ILE A 124 17.02 -9.00 -5.99
N ARG A 125 16.14 -9.35 -6.95
CA ARG A 125 15.17 -8.42 -7.55
C ARG A 125 13.78 -8.84 -7.14
N THR A 126 13.38 -8.38 -5.97
CA THR A 126 12.09 -8.77 -5.41
C THR A 126 11.47 -7.62 -4.63
N PRO A 127 10.29 -7.13 -5.05
CA PRO A 127 9.57 -6.12 -4.29
C PRO A 127 9.01 -6.66 -2.96
N GLU A 128 8.93 -7.97 -2.80
CA GLU A 128 8.38 -8.60 -1.59
C GLU A 128 9.18 -8.27 -0.32
N LEU A 129 10.45 -7.87 -0.45
CA LEU A 129 11.27 -7.40 0.68
C LEU A 129 10.92 -5.98 1.14
N THR A 130 10.22 -5.21 0.29
CA THR A 130 9.88 -3.80 0.54
C THR A 130 8.39 -3.52 0.42
N THR A 131 7.57 -4.51 0.09
CA THR A 131 6.11 -4.39 0.11
C THR A 131 5.61 -4.46 1.54
N LEU A 132 4.93 -3.42 2.00
CA LEU A 132 4.40 -3.30 3.35
C LEU A 132 3.04 -4.03 3.51
N GLY A 133 2.50 -4.03 4.75
CA GLY A 133 1.23 -4.65 5.13
C GLY A 133 1.36 -6.08 5.65
N ALA A 134 0.33 -6.57 6.35
CA ALA A 134 0.35 -7.82 7.11
C ALA A 134 -0.03 -9.07 6.29
N SER A 135 -0.90 -8.93 5.30
CA SER A 135 -1.45 -10.04 4.52
C SER A 135 -0.42 -10.68 3.59
N ALA A 136 -0.63 -11.95 3.23
CA ALA A 136 0.14 -12.63 2.19
C ALA A 136 -0.10 -11.94 0.85
N LYS A 137 0.96 -11.46 0.22
CA LYS A 137 0.88 -10.72 -1.05
C LYS A 137 2.18 -10.84 -1.85
N GLY A 138 2.07 -10.73 -3.17
CA GLY A 138 3.24 -10.80 -4.04
C GLY A 138 2.98 -10.14 -5.39
N TRP A 139 4.05 -9.75 -6.07
CA TRP A 139 4.00 -9.04 -7.33
C TRP A 139 4.28 -9.96 -8.51
N ILE A 140 3.42 -9.90 -9.50
CA ILE A 140 3.49 -10.71 -10.71
C ILE A 140 3.42 -9.78 -11.92
N ARG A 141 4.30 -10.01 -12.89
CA ARG A 141 4.24 -9.30 -14.17
C ARG A 141 3.42 -10.12 -15.16
N ARG A 142 2.33 -9.53 -15.65
CA ARG A 142 1.44 -10.12 -16.63
C ARG A 142 1.28 -9.15 -17.81
N ASP A 143 1.51 -9.62 -19.02
CA ASP A 143 1.41 -8.82 -20.26
C ASP A 143 2.13 -7.46 -20.16
N GLY A 144 3.31 -7.47 -19.52
CA GLY A 144 4.11 -6.27 -19.30
C GLY A 144 3.69 -5.42 -18.09
N THR A 145 2.53 -5.66 -17.49
CA THR A 145 1.99 -4.91 -16.35
C THR A 145 2.29 -5.63 -15.04
N LEU A 146 2.69 -4.87 -14.02
CA LEU A 146 2.83 -5.35 -12.65
C LEU A 146 1.47 -5.40 -11.97
N CYS A 147 1.14 -6.55 -11.39
CA CYS A 147 -0.07 -6.76 -10.60
C CYS A 147 0.30 -7.25 -9.22
N LEU A 148 -0.33 -6.66 -8.20
CA LEU A 148 -0.24 -7.14 -6.82
C LEU A 148 -1.32 -8.20 -6.63
N HIS A 149 -0.90 -9.42 -6.28
CA HIS A 149 -1.79 -10.50 -5.87
C HIS A 149 -1.78 -10.58 -4.34
N LYS A 150 -2.97 -10.71 -3.72
CA LYS A 150 -3.09 -10.88 -2.27
C LYS A 150 -4.28 -11.76 -1.91
N VAL A 151 -4.22 -12.34 -0.70
CA VAL A 151 -5.34 -13.07 -0.12
C VAL A 151 -6.21 -12.10 0.66
N GLY A 152 -7.48 -12.01 0.31
CA GLY A 152 -8.46 -11.13 0.93
C GLY A 152 -9.70 -11.00 0.05
N LYS A 153 -10.89 -11.00 0.63
CA LYS A 153 -12.15 -10.95 -0.14
C LYS A 153 -12.82 -9.58 -0.14
N TYR A 154 -12.54 -8.76 0.87
CA TYR A 154 -13.28 -7.50 1.04
C TYR A 154 -12.87 -6.38 0.07
N GLU A 155 -11.75 -6.55 -0.63
CA GLU A 155 -11.37 -5.66 -1.72
C GLU A 155 -12.42 -5.60 -2.83
N ILE A 156 -13.03 -6.76 -3.17
CA ILE A 156 -14.02 -6.84 -4.26
C ILE A 156 -15.31 -6.07 -3.94
N PRO A 157 -15.99 -6.30 -2.80
CA PRO A 157 -17.18 -5.52 -2.48
C PRO A 157 -16.86 -4.03 -2.21
N ALA A 158 -15.68 -3.71 -1.68
CA ALA A 158 -15.26 -2.32 -1.55
C ALA A 158 -15.10 -1.65 -2.93
N ASP A 159 -14.41 -2.29 -3.87
CA ASP A 159 -14.29 -1.84 -5.27
C ASP A 159 -15.66 -1.58 -5.91
N GLN A 160 -16.60 -2.50 -5.76
CA GLN A 160 -17.95 -2.34 -6.32
C GLN A 160 -18.70 -1.14 -5.75
N ILE A 161 -18.64 -0.94 -4.44
CA ILE A 161 -19.28 0.19 -3.74
C ILE A 161 -18.61 1.51 -4.13
N LEU A 162 -17.28 1.58 -4.09
CA LEU A 162 -16.54 2.79 -4.44
C LEU A 162 -16.70 3.16 -5.92
N THR A 163 -16.79 2.16 -6.82
CA THR A 163 -17.12 2.37 -8.24
C THR A 163 -18.52 2.98 -8.39
N ALA A 164 -19.53 2.46 -7.69
CA ALA A 164 -20.89 2.99 -7.74
C ALA A 164 -20.98 4.43 -7.21
N LEU A 165 -20.11 4.81 -6.29
CA LEU A 165 -20.06 6.15 -5.71
C LEU A 165 -19.10 7.11 -6.45
N ASP A 166 -18.48 6.68 -7.54
CA ASP A 166 -17.47 7.44 -8.31
C ASP A 166 -16.30 7.96 -7.45
N ILE A 167 -15.92 7.20 -6.41
CA ILE A 167 -14.78 7.53 -5.55
C ILE A 167 -13.51 6.92 -6.15
N PRO A 168 -12.44 7.71 -6.40
CA PRO A 168 -11.20 7.19 -6.97
C PRO A 168 -10.53 6.14 -6.07
N HIS A 169 -10.40 4.92 -6.56
CA HIS A 169 -9.83 3.78 -5.82
C HIS A 169 -9.11 2.82 -6.78
N ILE A 170 -8.38 1.86 -6.21
CA ILE A 170 -7.75 0.77 -6.95
C ILE A 170 -8.80 -0.27 -7.31
N HIS A 171 -8.86 -0.65 -8.59
CA HIS A 171 -9.73 -1.71 -9.05
C HIS A 171 -9.13 -3.08 -8.78
N TYR A 172 -9.93 -3.93 -8.14
CA TYR A 172 -9.59 -5.30 -7.81
C TYR A 172 -10.47 -6.29 -8.57
N HIS A 173 -9.93 -7.45 -8.85
CA HIS A 173 -10.68 -8.59 -9.38
C HIS A 173 -10.19 -9.91 -8.78
N ILE A 174 -11.08 -10.90 -8.76
CA ILE A 174 -10.74 -12.24 -8.29
C ILE A 174 -9.80 -12.87 -9.32
N SER A 175 -8.67 -13.41 -8.85
CA SER A 175 -7.70 -14.09 -9.70
C SER A 175 -8.29 -15.39 -10.25
N THR A 176 -8.08 -15.64 -11.53
CA THR A 176 -8.50 -16.89 -12.17
C THR A 176 -7.66 -18.08 -11.72
N GLU A 177 -8.13 -19.29 -11.96
CA GLU A 177 -7.36 -20.54 -11.72
C GLU A 177 -6.01 -20.49 -12.46
N GLU A 178 -6.00 -20.14 -13.74
CA GLU A 178 -4.78 -20.02 -14.55
C GLU A 178 -3.78 -19.02 -13.96
N GLU A 179 -4.26 -17.90 -13.42
CA GLU A 179 -3.40 -16.93 -12.74
C GLU A 179 -2.76 -17.51 -11.49
N THR A 180 -3.55 -18.22 -10.69
CA THR A 180 -3.10 -18.75 -9.39
C THR A 180 -2.26 -20.02 -9.51
N ASP A 181 -2.42 -20.84 -10.58
CA ASP A 181 -1.66 -22.07 -10.84
C ASP A 181 -0.14 -21.81 -10.91
N SER A 182 0.25 -20.64 -11.33
CA SER A 182 1.66 -20.28 -11.46
C SER A 182 2.39 -20.10 -10.12
N TYR A 183 1.66 -19.90 -9.01
CA TYR A 183 2.28 -19.59 -7.71
C TYR A 183 1.59 -20.21 -6.49
N LEU A 184 0.44 -20.87 -6.63
CA LEU A 184 -0.25 -21.58 -5.54
C LEU A 184 -0.44 -23.06 -5.85
N THR A 185 -0.25 -23.90 -4.82
CA THR A 185 -0.64 -25.31 -4.86
C THR A 185 -2.15 -25.46 -4.69
N GLU A 186 -2.71 -26.59 -5.21
CA GLU A 186 -4.13 -26.89 -5.00
C GLU A 186 -4.53 -26.95 -3.53
N ASP A 187 -3.72 -27.53 -2.66
CA ASP A 187 -3.96 -27.57 -1.23
C ASP A 187 -4.09 -26.14 -0.63
N ARG A 188 -3.24 -25.21 -1.09
CA ARG A 188 -3.29 -23.83 -0.63
C ARG A 188 -4.53 -23.10 -1.13
N LYS A 189 -4.92 -23.29 -2.38
CA LYS A 189 -6.17 -22.74 -2.94
C LYS A 189 -7.39 -23.26 -2.18
N GLN A 190 -7.44 -24.56 -1.92
CA GLN A 190 -8.52 -25.16 -1.12
C GLN A 190 -8.58 -24.61 0.29
N TRP A 191 -7.43 -24.38 0.93
CA TRP A 191 -7.38 -23.77 2.25
C TRP A 191 -7.93 -22.33 2.22
N ILE A 192 -7.52 -21.48 1.25
CA ILE A 192 -8.02 -20.12 1.08
C ILE A 192 -9.52 -20.08 0.95
N ARG A 193 -10.08 -20.91 0.04
CA ARG A 193 -11.53 -21.04 -0.14
C ARG A 193 -12.24 -21.58 1.11
N GLY A 194 -11.61 -22.53 1.79
CA GLY A 194 -12.14 -23.15 3.01
C GLY A 194 -12.32 -22.18 4.19
N VAL A 195 -11.48 -21.13 4.25
CA VAL A 195 -11.62 -20.05 5.26
C VAL A 195 -12.47 -18.89 4.74
N GLY A 196 -13.05 -19.01 3.55
CA GLY A 196 -13.95 -17.99 2.97
C GLY A 196 -13.22 -16.77 2.42
N GLU A 197 -11.93 -16.91 2.09
CA GLU A 197 -11.12 -15.90 1.44
C GLU A 197 -10.99 -16.16 -0.07
N GLU A 198 -10.56 -15.12 -0.80
CA GLU A 198 -10.27 -15.19 -2.23
C GLU A 198 -8.83 -14.72 -2.50
N VAL A 199 -8.29 -15.10 -3.65
CA VAL A 199 -7.08 -14.46 -4.17
C VAL A 199 -7.53 -13.36 -5.11
N VAL A 200 -7.19 -12.13 -4.76
CA VAL A 200 -7.51 -10.95 -5.56
C VAL A 200 -6.26 -10.32 -6.13
N ASN A 201 -6.41 -9.62 -7.22
CA ASN A 201 -5.31 -8.88 -7.80
C ASN A 201 -5.72 -7.49 -8.27
N SER A 202 -4.76 -6.58 -8.29
CA SER A 202 -4.90 -5.21 -8.77
C SER A 202 -3.68 -4.78 -9.56
N ARG A 203 -3.87 -3.87 -10.53
CA ARG A 203 -2.74 -3.29 -11.26
C ARG A 203 -2.00 -2.29 -10.39
N ILE A 204 -0.70 -2.20 -10.59
CA ILE A 204 0.13 -1.15 -9.99
C ILE A 204 -0.38 0.23 -10.42
N PHE A 205 -0.41 1.18 -9.48
CA PHE A 205 -0.82 2.58 -9.72
C PHE A 205 0.35 3.58 -9.69
N THR A 206 1.53 3.11 -9.38
CA THR A 206 2.80 3.82 -9.44
C THR A 206 3.57 3.45 -10.70
N SER A 207 4.61 4.20 -11.00
CA SER A 207 5.50 3.93 -12.13
C SER A 207 6.88 4.52 -11.89
N GLU A 208 7.79 4.35 -12.84
CA GLU A 208 9.10 5.04 -12.82
C GLU A 208 8.97 6.58 -12.76
N ASP A 209 7.85 7.12 -13.28
CA ASP A 209 7.58 8.57 -13.33
C ASP A 209 6.72 9.05 -12.15
N VAL A 210 6.01 8.16 -11.46
CA VAL A 210 5.03 8.51 -10.44
C VAL A 210 5.22 7.67 -9.18
N SER A 211 5.53 8.32 -8.07
CA SER A 211 5.69 7.70 -6.74
C SER A 211 4.49 7.93 -5.85
N LEU A 212 4.25 6.98 -4.94
CA LEU A 212 3.39 7.17 -3.77
C LEU A 212 4.20 7.91 -2.69
N VAL A 213 3.61 8.95 -2.13
CA VAL A 213 4.01 9.58 -0.87
C VAL A 213 2.90 9.28 0.13
N THR A 214 3.15 8.40 1.08
CA THR A 214 2.17 8.06 2.12
C THR A 214 1.86 9.27 2.99
N PHE A 215 0.69 9.31 3.61
CA PHE A 215 0.38 10.39 4.55
C PHE A 215 1.35 10.42 5.74
N GLU A 216 1.88 9.28 6.17
CA GLU A 216 2.94 9.21 7.18
C GLU A 216 4.18 10.01 6.75
N GLU A 217 4.69 9.80 5.54
CA GLU A 217 5.84 10.56 5.01
C GLU A 217 5.51 12.05 4.85
N PHE A 218 4.31 12.36 4.38
CA PHE A 218 3.81 13.73 4.25
C PHE A 218 3.67 14.41 5.60
N ARG A 219 3.17 13.71 6.63
CA ARG A 219 3.06 14.25 7.99
C ARG A 219 4.43 14.56 8.58
N ILE A 220 5.41 13.66 8.44
CA ILE A 220 6.79 13.90 8.87
C ILE A 220 7.36 15.14 8.17
N TYR A 221 7.11 15.29 6.87
CA TYR A 221 7.51 16.49 6.13
C TYR A 221 6.85 17.75 6.68
N CYS A 222 5.56 17.73 6.91
CA CYS A 222 4.83 18.86 7.47
C CYS A 222 5.34 19.25 8.86
N GLU A 223 5.56 18.27 9.75
CA GLU A 223 6.12 18.49 11.09
C GLU A 223 7.52 19.13 11.02
N ASN A 224 8.39 18.65 10.14
CA ASN A 224 9.71 19.22 9.93
C ASN A 224 9.68 20.67 9.43
N ASN A 225 8.59 21.08 8.78
CA ASN A 225 8.40 22.41 8.21
C ASN A 225 7.40 23.29 8.98
N GLY A 226 6.95 22.86 10.16
CA GLY A 226 6.02 23.62 11.02
C GLY A 226 4.61 23.77 10.43
N MET A 227 4.16 22.84 9.60
CA MET A 227 2.85 22.79 8.96
C MET A 227 1.95 21.76 9.65
N ASN A 228 0.63 21.96 9.56
CA ASN A 228 -0.35 20.98 10.01
C ASN A 228 -0.72 20.04 8.84
N ALA A 229 -0.30 18.79 8.92
CA ALA A 229 -0.47 17.82 7.82
C ALA A 229 -1.93 17.57 7.44
N PHE A 230 -2.85 17.50 8.40
CA PHE A 230 -4.27 17.27 8.12
C PHE A 230 -4.91 18.45 7.41
N ARG A 231 -4.54 19.68 7.82
CA ARG A 231 -5.01 20.90 7.14
C ARG A 231 -4.45 20.99 5.72
N GLU A 232 -3.15 20.76 5.54
CA GLU A 232 -2.53 20.77 4.21
C GLU A 232 -3.13 19.71 3.30
N ALA A 233 -3.43 18.51 3.82
CA ALA A 233 -4.12 17.46 3.07
C ALA A 233 -5.52 17.90 2.65
N PHE A 234 -6.31 18.45 3.57
CA PHE A 234 -7.65 18.97 3.27
C PHE A 234 -7.60 20.09 2.21
N GLU A 235 -6.70 21.07 2.35
CA GLU A 235 -6.54 22.19 1.42
C GLU A 235 -6.04 21.72 0.04
N PHE A 236 -5.30 20.61 -0.04
CA PHE A 236 -4.80 20.05 -1.29
C PHE A 236 -5.93 19.59 -2.22
N ASN A 237 -6.93 18.88 -1.71
CA ASN A 237 -8.16 18.52 -2.40
C ASN A 237 -9.22 18.06 -1.38
N ASN A 238 -10.09 18.97 -0.99
CA ASN A 238 -11.10 18.71 0.02
C ASN A 238 -12.18 17.72 -0.43
N GLU A 239 -12.54 17.68 -1.72
CA GLU A 239 -13.53 16.73 -2.26
C GLU A 239 -13.07 15.29 -2.07
N PHE A 240 -11.82 14.99 -2.43
CA PHE A 240 -11.26 13.66 -2.24
C PHE A 240 -11.13 13.30 -0.76
N TYR A 241 -10.64 14.24 0.05
CA TYR A 241 -10.45 14.01 1.49
C TYR A 241 -11.78 13.73 2.21
N ILE A 242 -12.82 14.49 1.90
CA ILE A 242 -14.19 14.29 2.38
C ILE A 242 -14.74 12.94 1.88
N GLY A 243 -14.60 12.65 0.58
CA GLY A 243 -15.03 11.39 -0.01
C GLY A 243 -14.39 10.18 0.65
N MET A 244 -13.10 10.24 0.99
CA MET A 244 -12.39 9.19 1.71
C MET A 244 -13.00 8.94 3.10
N GLN A 245 -13.30 9.99 3.87
CA GLN A 245 -13.89 9.83 5.21
C GLN A 245 -15.31 9.24 5.15
N ILE A 246 -16.11 9.66 4.18
CA ILE A 246 -17.44 9.09 3.94
C ILE A 246 -17.32 7.62 3.51
N ALA A 247 -16.41 7.29 2.61
CA ALA A 247 -16.15 5.94 2.15
C ALA A 247 -15.75 5.01 3.31
N ASP A 248 -14.77 5.41 4.12
CA ASP A 248 -14.31 4.60 5.26
C ASP A 248 -15.42 4.35 6.28
N TYR A 249 -16.33 5.30 6.50
CA TYR A 249 -17.51 5.08 7.35
C TYR A 249 -18.51 4.12 6.69
N LEU A 250 -18.87 4.30 5.43
CA LEU A 250 -19.81 3.42 4.73
C LEU A 250 -19.31 1.98 4.71
N LEU A 251 -18.04 1.79 4.37
CA LEU A 251 -17.37 0.49 4.35
C LEU A 251 -17.04 -0.04 5.75
N ASN A 252 -17.13 0.78 6.80
CA ASN A 252 -16.63 0.50 8.14
C ASN A 252 -15.20 -0.05 8.10
N ASN A 253 -14.32 0.66 7.38
CA ASN A 253 -12.93 0.30 7.20
C ASN A 253 -12.13 0.69 8.46
N ASN A 254 -11.60 -0.30 9.17
CA ASN A 254 -10.90 -0.06 10.44
C ASN A 254 -9.37 0.05 10.29
N ASP A 255 -8.86 0.08 9.06
CA ASP A 255 -7.42 0.05 8.79
C ASP A 255 -6.93 1.17 7.84
N ARG A 256 -7.59 2.33 7.82
CA ARG A 256 -7.12 3.51 7.08
C ARG A 256 -6.00 4.23 7.80
N HIS A 257 -4.93 3.50 8.17
CA HIS A 257 -3.76 4.10 8.80
C HIS A 257 -2.94 4.96 7.80
N GLU A 258 -2.02 5.76 8.32
CA GLU A 258 -1.25 6.76 7.56
C GLU A 258 -0.45 6.20 6.35
N GLN A 259 -0.23 4.90 6.28
CA GLN A 259 0.44 4.24 5.13
C GLN A 259 -0.56 3.74 4.07
N ASN A 260 -1.88 3.76 4.35
CA ASN A 260 -2.93 3.29 3.43
C ASN A 260 -3.63 4.41 2.66
N TRP A 261 -3.09 5.61 2.68
CA TRP A 261 -3.51 6.76 1.89
C TRP A 261 -2.37 7.77 1.74
N GLY A 262 -2.52 8.75 0.86
CA GLY A 262 -1.51 9.77 0.63
C GLY A 262 -1.63 10.36 -0.76
N PHE A 263 -0.50 10.70 -1.35
CA PHE A 263 -0.42 11.50 -2.57
C PHE A 263 0.43 10.81 -3.64
N LEU A 264 0.15 11.13 -4.89
CA LEU A 264 1.05 10.80 -6.00
C LEU A 264 1.97 11.99 -6.28
N MET A 265 3.24 11.66 -6.44
CA MET A 265 4.31 12.62 -6.74
C MET A 265 4.85 12.37 -8.15
N ASP A 266 5.00 13.42 -8.90
CA ASP A 266 5.74 13.40 -10.17
C ASP A 266 7.24 13.33 -9.89
N ASN A 267 7.91 12.26 -10.32
CA ASN A 267 9.32 12.01 -10.05
C ASN A 267 10.27 12.97 -10.82
N ALA A 268 9.80 13.57 -11.91
CA ALA A 268 10.60 14.55 -12.66
C ALA A 268 10.67 15.89 -11.93
N THR A 269 9.65 16.29 -11.23
CA THR A 269 9.56 17.58 -10.53
C THR A 269 9.68 17.49 -9.02
N GLY A 270 9.45 16.30 -8.43
CA GLY A 270 9.39 16.10 -6.98
C GLY A 270 8.14 16.70 -6.34
N LYS A 271 7.11 17.07 -7.10
CA LYS A 271 5.88 17.71 -6.61
C LYS A 271 4.72 16.72 -6.49
N LEU A 272 3.92 16.92 -5.45
CA LEU A 272 2.63 16.24 -5.33
C LEU A 272 1.68 16.71 -6.44
N THR A 273 0.96 15.80 -7.06
CA THR A 273 0.08 16.07 -8.20
C THR A 273 -1.39 15.83 -7.91
N ARG A 274 -1.70 14.78 -7.14
CA ARG A 274 -3.05 14.40 -6.74
C ARG A 274 -2.99 13.44 -5.56
N TYR A 275 -4.12 13.15 -4.94
CA TYR A 275 -4.22 12.02 -4.03
C TYR A 275 -3.95 10.70 -4.77
N CYS A 276 -3.40 9.72 -4.07
CA CYS A 276 -3.43 8.35 -4.56
C CYS A 276 -4.87 7.82 -4.55
N PRO A 277 -5.25 6.92 -5.47
CA PRO A 277 -6.54 6.24 -5.37
C PRO A 277 -6.62 5.47 -4.05
N LEU A 278 -7.81 5.32 -3.46
CA LEU A 278 -7.99 4.55 -2.23
C LEU A 278 -7.62 3.08 -2.46
N PHE A 279 -6.93 2.47 -1.51
CA PHE A 279 -6.48 1.07 -1.59
C PHE A 279 -6.49 0.42 -0.20
N ASP A 280 -6.29 -0.88 -0.17
CA ASP A 280 -6.18 -1.71 1.04
C ASP A 280 -7.44 -1.68 1.91
N HIS A 281 -8.54 -2.28 1.39
CA HIS A 281 -9.85 -2.38 2.04
C HIS A 281 -10.12 -3.78 2.61
N ASP A 282 -9.10 -4.63 2.81
CA ASP A 282 -9.29 -6.00 3.30
C ASP A 282 -9.80 -6.05 4.75
N HIS A 283 -9.70 -4.96 5.49
CA HIS A 283 -10.29 -4.76 6.82
C HIS A 283 -11.61 -3.98 6.81
N ALA A 284 -12.24 -3.79 5.64
CA ALA A 284 -13.57 -3.22 5.52
C ALA A 284 -14.67 -4.17 6.06
N PHE A 285 -15.87 -3.65 6.19
CA PHE A 285 -17.07 -4.37 6.68
C PHE A 285 -16.88 -5.00 8.08
N SER A 286 -16.08 -4.35 8.89
CA SER A 286 -15.85 -4.73 10.29
C SER A 286 -17.17 -4.80 11.07
N SER A 287 -17.27 -5.76 11.98
CA SER A 287 -18.41 -5.86 12.89
C SER A 287 -18.28 -4.96 14.13
N TYR A 288 -17.14 -4.30 14.32
CA TYR A 288 -16.93 -3.37 15.42
C TYR A 288 -17.63 -2.05 15.16
N GLU A 289 -18.15 -1.46 16.23
CA GLU A 289 -18.71 -0.11 16.23
C GLU A 289 -17.75 0.87 16.91
N ASN A 290 -17.96 2.17 16.70
CA ASN A 290 -17.12 3.23 17.28
C ASN A 290 -15.62 3.11 16.96
N ILE A 291 -15.32 2.68 15.74
CA ILE A 291 -13.94 2.64 15.23
C ILE A 291 -13.39 4.07 15.16
N LEU A 292 -12.19 4.27 15.68
CA LEU A 292 -11.54 5.57 15.61
C LEU A 292 -11.03 5.83 14.17
N SER A 293 -11.29 7.04 13.69
CA SER A 293 -10.73 7.52 12.44
C SER A 293 -9.23 7.79 12.61
N GLN A 294 -8.45 7.43 11.60
CA GLN A 294 -7.03 7.75 11.51
C GLN A 294 -6.76 8.82 10.44
N THR A 295 -7.82 9.44 9.92
CA THR A 295 -7.76 10.48 8.89
C THR A 295 -8.14 11.86 9.41
N THR A 296 -8.17 12.05 10.74
CA THR A 296 -8.51 13.31 11.40
C THR A 296 -7.43 13.73 12.41
N GLU A 297 -7.23 15.03 12.54
CA GLU A 297 -6.27 15.59 13.51
C GLU A 297 -6.64 15.28 14.96
N PHE A 298 -7.92 15.34 15.27
CA PHE A 298 -8.44 15.09 16.62
C PHE A 298 -9.08 13.71 16.68
N THR A 299 -9.03 13.09 17.86
CA THR A 299 -9.66 11.81 18.09
C THR A 299 -11.16 11.86 17.81
N SER A 300 -11.60 11.21 16.77
CA SER A 300 -13.00 11.05 16.37
C SER A 300 -13.26 9.64 15.90
N THR A 301 -14.52 9.21 15.95
CA THR A 301 -14.94 7.95 15.33
C THR A 301 -15.09 8.13 13.81
N LEU A 302 -15.10 7.02 13.05
CA LEU A 302 -15.42 7.07 11.62
C LEU A 302 -16.77 7.76 11.36
N LYS A 303 -17.75 7.54 12.26
CA LYS A 303 -19.07 8.17 12.16
C LYS A 303 -19.00 9.69 12.34
N GLU A 304 -18.27 10.18 13.34
CA GLU A 304 -18.12 11.60 13.60
C GLU A 304 -17.35 12.28 12.45
N ALA A 305 -16.24 11.69 12.01
CA ALA A 305 -15.46 12.19 10.87
C ALA A 305 -16.31 12.27 9.59
N ALA A 306 -17.08 11.21 9.28
CA ALA A 306 -17.94 11.19 8.10
C ALA A 306 -19.11 12.19 8.20
N ARG A 307 -19.65 12.46 9.38
CA ARG A 307 -20.68 13.49 9.57
C ARG A 307 -20.14 14.89 9.35
N GLU A 308 -19.00 15.21 9.91
CA GLU A 308 -18.33 16.50 9.67
C GLU A 308 -18.01 16.68 8.18
N ALA A 309 -17.55 15.62 7.52
CA ALA A 309 -17.31 15.60 6.09
C ALA A 309 -18.60 15.81 5.28
N TRP A 310 -19.68 15.13 5.64
CA TRP A 310 -21.00 15.23 5.01
C TRP A 310 -21.61 16.62 5.14
N GLU A 311 -21.48 17.26 6.31
CA GLU A 311 -21.96 18.63 6.54
C GLU A 311 -21.22 19.65 5.67
N GLN A 312 -19.97 19.40 5.33
CA GLN A 312 -19.17 20.28 4.48
C GLN A 312 -19.48 20.06 2.99
N LEU A 313 -19.59 18.82 2.54
CA LEU A 313 -19.84 18.45 1.15
C LEU A 313 -20.63 17.15 1.06
N PRO A 314 -21.96 17.18 1.04
CA PRO A 314 -22.78 15.99 0.83
C PRO A 314 -22.50 15.34 -0.53
N MET A 315 -22.45 14.00 -0.54
CA MET A 315 -22.28 13.20 -1.75
C MET A 315 -23.59 12.59 -2.22
N ASP A 316 -23.69 12.25 -3.50
CA ASP A 316 -24.83 11.48 -4.02
C ASP A 316 -24.64 9.99 -3.71
N LEU A 317 -25.42 9.45 -2.77
CA LEU A 317 -25.37 8.05 -2.36
C LEU A 317 -26.50 7.18 -2.96
N ARG A 318 -27.31 7.72 -3.91
CA ARG A 318 -28.45 6.98 -4.51
C ARG A 318 -28.03 5.72 -5.22
N ALA A 319 -26.83 5.67 -5.78
CA ALA A 319 -26.29 4.48 -6.43
C ALA A 319 -26.28 3.24 -5.53
N LEU A 320 -26.16 3.41 -4.20
CA LEU A 320 -26.22 2.29 -3.25
C LEU A 320 -27.64 1.67 -3.13
N GLU A 321 -28.70 2.40 -3.48
CA GLU A 321 -30.06 1.87 -3.50
C GLU A 321 -30.37 1.11 -4.79
N GLU A 322 -29.66 1.48 -5.86
CA GLU A 322 -29.89 0.93 -7.20
C GLU A 322 -29.02 -0.30 -7.48
N MET A 323 -27.94 -0.49 -6.72
CA MET A 323 -27.03 -1.62 -6.93
C MET A 323 -27.50 -2.86 -6.17
N ASP A 324 -27.26 -4.03 -6.76
CA ASP A 324 -27.41 -5.30 -6.07
C ASP A 324 -26.38 -5.46 -4.96
N ARG A 325 -26.75 -6.21 -3.91
CA ARG A 325 -25.80 -6.57 -2.85
C ARG A 325 -24.56 -7.24 -3.45
N PRO A 326 -23.34 -6.75 -3.17
CA PRO A 326 -22.11 -7.43 -3.55
C PRO A 326 -22.07 -8.90 -3.09
N ALA A 327 -21.74 -9.81 -4.00
CA ALA A 327 -21.88 -11.26 -3.78
C ALA A 327 -21.08 -11.78 -2.57
N LEU A 328 -19.95 -11.16 -2.25
CA LEU A 328 -19.09 -11.54 -1.13
C LEU A 328 -19.51 -10.94 0.22
N LEU A 329 -20.56 -10.10 0.26
CA LEU A 329 -21.13 -9.57 1.49
C LEU A 329 -22.32 -10.43 1.94
N SER A 330 -22.44 -10.63 3.25
CA SER A 330 -23.65 -11.13 3.86
C SER A 330 -24.76 -10.08 3.84
N ASP A 331 -26.04 -10.52 3.98
CA ASP A 331 -27.20 -9.61 4.09
C ASP A 331 -27.01 -8.60 5.23
N LYS A 332 -26.42 -9.06 6.35
CA LYS A 332 -26.13 -8.20 7.49
C LYS A 332 -25.13 -7.10 7.14
N GLN A 333 -24.01 -7.45 6.51
CA GLN A 333 -22.97 -6.47 6.14
C GLN A 333 -23.50 -5.43 5.15
N TRP A 334 -24.28 -5.87 4.16
CA TRP A 334 -24.94 -4.98 3.22
C TRP A 334 -25.98 -4.08 3.91
N GLY A 335 -26.81 -4.64 4.77
CA GLY A 335 -27.74 -3.87 5.60
C GLY A 335 -27.05 -2.83 6.48
N ASP A 336 -25.85 -3.13 6.98
CA ASP A 336 -25.04 -2.18 7.75
C ASP A 336 -24.52 -1.03 6.89
N VAL A 337 -24.13 -1.27 5.62
CA VAL A 337 -23.76 -0.21 4.65
C VAL A 337 -24.95 0.72 4.39
N LEU A 338 -26.13 0.15 4.09
CA LEU A 338 -27.34 0.93 3.81
C LEU A 338 -27.80 1.72 5.04
N ARG A 339 -27.71 1.14 6.23
CA ARG A 339 -28.01 1.85 7.49
C ARG A 339 -27.08 3.05 7.68
N ARG A 340 -25.77 2.92 7.44
CA ARG A 340 -24.80 4.03 7.55
C ARG A 340 -25.09 5.13 6.54
N LYS A 341 -25.48 4.76 5.31
CA LYS A 341 -25.96 5.71 4.31
C LYS A 341 -27.13 6.54 4.85
N GLU A 342 -28.18 5.86 5.36
CA GLU A 342 -29.35 6.53 5.92
C GLU A 342 -28.98 7.45 7.10
N GLU A 343 -28.03 7.04 7.94
CA GLU A 343 -27.57 7.84 9.08
C GLU A 343 -26.85 9.14 8.65
N LEU A 344 -26.13 9.13 7.51
CA LEU A 344 -25.54 10.34 6.93
C LEU A 344 -26.61 11.27 6.37
N GLU A 345 -27.55 10.72 5.56
CA GLU A 345 -28.59 11.51 4.89
C GLU A 345 -29.60 12.14 5.86
N ARG A 346 -29.89 11.51 6.98
CA ARG A 346 -30.80 12.06 7.99
C ARG A 346 -30.21 13.19 8.82
N GLY A 347 -28.91 13.40 8.78
CA GLY A 347 -28.25 14.52 9.48
C GLY A 347 -28.40 14.50 11.01
N SER A 348 -28.64 13.34 11.59
CA SER A 348 -29.03 13.19 13.01
C SER A 348 -27.89 12.71 13.88
#